data_d2330a541abbbf4084cd08d5462d6007
#
_entry.id   d2330a541abbbf4084cd08d5462d6007
#
_cell.length_a   1.000
_cell.length_b   1.000
_cell.length_c   1.000
_cell.angle_alpha   90.00
_cell.angle_beta   90.00
_cell.angle_gamma   90.00
#
_symmetry.space_group_name_H-M   'P 1'
#
loop_
_entity.id
_entity.type
_entity.pdbx_description
1 polymer ?
#
loop_
_entity_poly.entity_id
_entity_poly.type
_entity_poly.pdbx_seq_one_letter_code
_entity_poly.pdbx_strand_id
1 'polypeptide(L)'
;MGEIEVPADHYWGAQTQRSLHHFAISDETMPPALIKAFGILKLASAMVNHELGKLDTVKAGLIERATLEVIDGSLSDEFPLRIWQTGSGTQSNMNVNEVISNRAIELAGGVMGSKSPVHPNDDVNMSQSSNDTFPTAMHIAAVVEITDRLIPAVTRLRDALQVKAEAFAGVVKIGRTHLMDAVPLTLGQEFSGYVSQLDADLERLALVLPGLCELAAGGSAVGTGLNTHREYAGRVAEKIAALTGKPFVTAPNKFAALAAHDALVFAHGAIKTLATSLVKIADDLRWLGSGPRSGLGELQLPENEPGSSIMPGKVNPTQSEAMIMVSIQVFGNDAAVAMAGSRGNLELNVCKPVIIHNFCQSVDLLTDACDRFREFCVEGLVPDYEQISHHLTNSLMLVTALNPLIGYDRAAQAAKKAHKERLTLKEAVLALGFLSAEEFDAAVVPEDMTHP
;
A
#
# COMPACT_ATOMS: atom_id res chain seq x y z
N MET A 1 -15.00 39.25 4.95
CA MET A 1 -15.49 38.15 4.09
C MET A 1 -17.04 38.09 4.04
N GLY A 2 -17.74 38.83 4.83
CA GLY A 2 -19.20 38.83 4.90
C GLY A 2 -19.78 37.65 5.70
N GLU A 3 -21.11 37.69 5.88
CA GLU A 3 -21.86 36.61 6.52
C GLU A 3 -22.06 35.43 5.54
N ILE A 4 -22.22 34.23 6.06
CA ILE A 4 -22.57 33.02 5.33
C ILE A 4 -23.45 32.16 6.20
N GLU A 5 -24.50 31.60 5.64
CA GLU A 5 -25.38 30.65 6.31
C GLU A 5 -24.68 29.31 6.47
N VAL A 6 -24.79 28.69 7.63
CA VAL A 6 -24.24 27.37 7.97
C VAL A 6 -25.42 26.52 8.45
N PRO A 7 -25.58 25.27 8.01
CA PRO A 7 -26.62 24.37 8.52
C PRO A 7 -26.53 24.24 10.04
N ALA A 8 -27.67 24.33 10.72
CA ALA A 8 -27.71 24.35 12.20
C ALA A 8 -27.50 22.98 12.85
N ASP A 9 -27.61 21.91 12.06
CA ASP A 9 -27.49 20.52 12.45
C ASP A 9 -26.08 19.93 12.22
N HIS A 10 -25.12 20.78 11.79
CA HIS A 10 -23.75 20.40 11.63
C HIS A 10 -22.80 21.13 12.58
N TYR A 11 -21.68 20.45 12.92
CA TYR A 11 -20.63 21.02 13.76
C TYR A 11 -19.62 21.90 13.02
N TRP A 12 -19.54 21.82 11.69
CA TRP A 12 -18.66 22.73 10.96
C TRP A 12 -19.16 24.17 11.01
N GLY A 13 -18.27 25.11 10.68
CA GLY A 13 -18.57 26.54 10.78
C GLY A 13 -18.43 27.26 9.42
N ALA A 14 -18.35 28.58 9.52
CA ALA A 14 -18.34 29.44 8.35
C ALA A 14 -17.16 29.24 7.38
N GLN A 15 -16.00 28.83 7.86
CA GLN A 15 -14.84 28.62 6.99
C GLN A 15 -14.98 27.34 6.19
N THR A 16 -15.47 26.27 6.79
CA THR A 16 -15.82 25.04 6.10
C THR A 16 -16.90 25.28 5.07
N GLN A 17 -17.96 26.02 5.41
CA GLN A 17 -19.06 26.33 4.51
C GLN A 17 -18.58 27.14 3.28
N ARG A 18 -17.66 28.09 3.47
CA ARG A 18 -17.03 28.82 2.35
C ARG A 18 -16.22 27.89 1.45
N SER A 19 -15.49 26.96 2.02
CA SER A 19 -14.72 25.99 1.26
C SER A 19 -15.63 25.10 0.42
N LEU A 20 -16.71 24.60 0.97
CA LEU A 20 -17.73 23.83 0.24
C LEU A 20 -18.29 24.60 -0.96
N HIS A 21 -18.49 25.90 -0.81
CA HIS A 21 -18.98 26.75 -1.87
C HIS A 21 -17.93 27.06 -2.95
N HIS A 22 -16.70 27.41 -2.52
CA HIS A 22 -15.66 27.88 -3.44
C HIS A 22 -14.91 26.74 -4.14
N PHE A 23 -14.86 25.55 -3.53
CA PHE A 23 -14.10 24.39 -4.01
C PHE A 23 -14.99 23.16 -4.25
N ALA A 24 -16.16 23.38 -4.82
CA ALA A 24 -17.07 22.31 -5.24
C ALA A 24 -16.54 21.62 -6.52
N ILE A 25 -15.38 20.96 -6.40
CA ILE A 25 -14.68 20.29 -7.49
C ILE A 25 -14.67 18.79 -7.18
N SER A 26 -15.32 18.00 -8.06
CA SER A 26 -15.44 16.54 -7.92
C SER A 26 -16.07 16.10 -6.59
N ASP A 27 -16.02 14.81 -6.29
CA ASP A 27 -16.62 14.21 -5.09
C ASP A 27 -15.60 13.64 -4.11
N GLU A 28 -14.31 13.62 -4.48
CA GLU A 28 -13.28 13.12 -3.58
C GLU A 28 -13.10 14.00 -2.35
N THR A 29 -13.31 13.42 -1.18
CA THR A 29 -13.13 14.08 0.12
C THR A 29 -11.79 13.73 0.74
N MET A 30 -11.43 14.43 1.81
CA MET A 30 -10.22 14.13 2.59
C MET A 30 -10.28 12.70 3.13
N PRO A 31 -9.16 11.93 3.07
CA PRO A 31 -9.13 10.57 3.59
C PRO A 31 -9.50 10.50 5.08
N PRO A 32 -10.33 9.53 5.51
CA PRO A 32 -10.67 9.34 6.92
C PRO A 32 -9.44 9.17 7.82
N ALA A 33 -8.39 8.51 7.34
CA ALA A 33 -7.12 8.38 8.04
C ALA A 33 -6.46 9.74 8.38
N LEU A 34 -6.56 10.71 7.47
CA LEU A 34 -6.07 12.07 7.71
C LEU A 34 -6.91 12.78 8.78
N ILE A 35 -8.24 12.64 8.76
CA ILE A 35 -9.12 13.24 9.76
C ILE A 35 -8.84 12.67 11.15
N LYS A 36 -8.69 11.34 11.26
CA LYS A 36 -8.27 10.68 12.50
C LYS A 36 -6.91 11.20 12.98
N ALA A 37 -5.95 11.37 12.09
CA ALA A 37 -4.62 11.91 12.40
C ALA A 37 -4.70 13.36 12.91
N PHE A 38 -5.57 14.19 12.33
CA PHE A 38 -5.86 15.50 12.87
C PHE A 38 -6.44 15.44 14.29
N GLY A 39 -7.38 14.53 14.56
CA GLY A 39 -7.91 14.30 15.92
C GLY A 39 -6.79 14.00 16.90
N ILE A 40 -5.88 13.08 16.58
CA ILE A 40 -4.72 12.73 17.41
C ILE A 40 -3.82 13.96 17.67
N LEU A 41 -3.53 14.72 16.63
CA LEU A 41 -2.73 15.93 16.74
C LEU A 41 -3.40 17.00 17.63
N LYS A 42 -4.70 17.24 17.44
CA LYS A 42 -5.45 18.23 18.23
C LYS A 42 -5.55 17.82 19.70
N LEU A 43 -5.77 16.53 19.97
CA LEU A 43 -5.73 15.99 21.33
C LEU A 43 -4.37 16.22 21.98
N ALA A 44 -3.27 15.80 21.32
CA ALA A 44 -1.92 15.99 21.82
C ALA A 44 -1.60 17.46 22.07
N SER A 45 -2.01 18.35 21.16
CA SER A 45 -1.79 19.79 21.27
C SER A 45 -2.54 20.41 22.44
N ALA A 46 -3.80 20.03 22.66
CA ALA A 46 -4.60 20.49 23.81
C ALA A 46 -3.98 20.05 25.15
N MET A 47 -3.61 18.78 25.25
CA MET A 47 -2.93 18.22 26.43
C MET A 47 -1.64 18.99 26.76
N VAL A 48 -0.79 19.20 25.75
CA VAL A 48 0.49 19.89 25.94
C VAL A 48 0.30 21.38 26.25
N ASN A 49 -0.63 22.08 25.59
CA ASN A 49 -0.94 23.47 25.92
C ASN A 49 -1.51 23.60 27.34
N HIS A 50 -2.27 22.63 27.82
CA HIS A 50 -2.73 22.58 29.21
C HIS A 50 -1.56 22.35 30.18
N GLU A 51 -0.72 21.36 29.94
CA GLU A 51 0.47 21.07 30.75
C GLU A 51 1.46 22.27 30.82
N LEU A 52 1.53 23.09 29.77
CA LEU A 52 2.32 24.29 29.70
C LEU A 52 1.62 25.54 30.31
N GLY A 53 0.42 25.37 30.89
CA GLY A 53 -0.35 26.44 31.53
C GLY A 53 -0.94 27.47 30.56
N LYS A 54 -1.04 27.13 29.25
CA LYS A 54 -1.59 28.03 28.22
C LYS A 54 -3.09 27.84 28.01
N LEU A 55 -3.60 26.62 28.21
CA LEU A 55 -5.00 26.27 28.07
C LEU A 55 -5.56 25.88 29.45
N ASP A 56 -6.70 26.45 29.83
CA ASP A 56 -7.33 26.11 31.12
C ASP A 56 -7.91 24.69 31.14
N THR A 57 -8.07 24.15 32.36
CA THR A 57 -8.49 22.76 32.58
C THR A 57 -9.87 22.44 32.00
N VAL A 58 -10.83 23.39 32.07
CA VAL A 58 -12.19 23.16 31.57
C VAL A 58 -12.20 23.05 30.05
N LYS A 59 -11.54 24.00 29.39
CA LYS A 59 -11.42 24.01 27.92
C LYS A 59 -10.66 22.79 27.43
N ALA A 60 -9.55 22.44 28.09
CA ALA A 60 -8.75 21.24 27.74
C ALA A 60 -9.62 19.97 27.81
N GLY A 61 -10.37 19.77 28.87
CA GLY A 61 -11.26 18.61 29.01
C GLY A 61 -12.42 18.58 28.01
N LEU A 62 -12.95 19.72 27.59
CA LEU A 62 -13.97 19.81 26.55
C LEU A 62 -13.40 19.48 25.18
N ILE A 63 -12.21 20.00 24.83
CA ILE A 63 -11.51 19.72 23.59
C ILE A 63 -11.12 18.23 23.53
N GLU A 64 -10.62 17.65 24.62
CA GLU A 64 -10.28 16.24 24.71
C GLU A 64 -11.49 15.34 24.36
N ARG A 65 -12.65 15.58 24.98
CA ARG A 65 -13.88 14.83 24.72
C ARG A 65 -14.31 14.93 23.26
N ALA A 66 -14.34 16.13 22.68
CA ALA A 66 -14.73 16.34 21.30
C ALA A 66 -13.73 15.71 20.31
N THR A 67 -12.42 15.77 20.60
CA THR A 67 -11.39 15.15 19.76
C THR A 67 -11.43 13.62 19.77
N LEU A 68 -11.79 13.00 20.88
CA LEU A 68 -11.96 11.55 20.93
C LEU A 68 -13.08 11.07 20.00
N GLU A 69 -14.18 11.83 19.88
CA GLU A 69 -15.26 11.55 18.93
C GLU A 69 -14.81 11.73 17.44
N VAL A 70 -13.86 12.61 17.18
CA VAL A 70 -13.22 12.71 15.84
C VAL A 70 -12.34 11.50 15.58
N ILE A 71 -11.55 11.05 16.55
CA ILE A 71 -10.62 9.92 16.43
C ILE A 71 -11.37 8.59 16.23
N ASP A 72 -12.48 8.38 16.92
CA ASP A 72 -13.27 7.13 16.82
C ASP A 72 -14.21 7.11 15.59
N GLY A 73 -14.35 8.23 14.88
CA GLY A 73 -15.15 8.36 13.66
C GLY A 73 -16.63 8.68 13.90
N SER A 74 -17.06 8.92 15.14
CA SER A 74 -18.46 9.27 15.47
C SER A 74 -18.92 10.57 14.80
N LEU A 75 -17.96 11.43 14.39
CA LEU A 75 -18.21 12.70 13.72
C LEU A 75 -17.77 12.68 12.24
N SER A 76 -17.67 11.52 11.59
CA SER A 76 -17.14 11.39 10.22
C SER A 76 -17.87 12.24 9.17
N ASP A 77 -19.19 12.41 9.32
CA ASP A 77 -20.02 13.20 8.41
C ASP A 77 -19.76 14.72 8.47
N GLU A 78 -19.02 15.18 9.48
CA GLU A 78 -18.68 16.57 9.70
C GLU A 78 -17.44 17.06 8.89
N PHE A 79 -16.85 16.18 8.07
CA PHE A 79 -15.64 16.46 7.29
C PHE A 79 -15.87 16.36 5.78
N PRO A 80 -16.78 17.18 5.20
CA PRO A 80 -17.22 17.05 3.80
C PRO A 80 -16.27 17.70 2.79
N LEU A 81 -15.12 18.25 3.22
CA LEU A 81 -14.27 19.06 2.33
C LEU A 81 -13.58 18.21 1.26
N ARG A 82 -13.57 18.77 0.05
CA ARG A 82 -12.92 18.16 -1.11
C ARG A 82 -11.39 18.23 -0.99
N ILE A 83 -10.71 17.28 -1.62
CA ILE A 83 -9.24 17.32 -1.73
C ILE A 83 -8.77 18.50 -2.59
N TRP A 84 -9.58 18.92 -3.56
CA TRP A 84 -9.33 20.07 -4.45
C TRP A 84 -9.65 21.38 -3.74
N GLN A 85 -8.79 21.75 -2.78
CA GLN A 85 -8.89 22.95 -1.95
C GLN A 85 -7.56 23.71 -1.96
N THR A 86 -7.39 24.69 -1.07
CA THR A 86 -6.08 25.33 -0.91
C THR A 86 -5.00 24.31 -0.63
N GLY A 87 -3.90 24.36 -1.37
CA GLY A 87 -2.85 23.35 -1.33
C GLY A 87 -2.07 23.26 -0.02
N SER A 88 -2.21 24.27 0.87
CA SER A 88 -1.71 24.21 2.25
C SER A 88 -2.54 23.30 3.16
N GLY A 89 -3.79 22.98 2.76
CA GLY A 89 -4.75 22.24 3.59
C GLY A 89 -5.40 23.07 4.70
N THR A 90 -5.32 24.39 4.63
CA THR A 90 -5.84 25.28 5.66
C THR A 90 -7.33 25.07 5.92
N GLN A 91 -8.14 24.86 4.87
CA GLN A 91 -9.58 24.63 5.06
C GLN A 91 -9.84 23.36 5.87
N SER A 92 -9.12 22.26 5.63
CA SER A 92 -9.27 21.03 6.42
C SER A 92 -8.85 21.23 7.87
N ASN A 93 -7.75 21.94 8.15
CA ASN A 93 -7.38 22.27 9.52
C ASN A 93 -8.46 23.13 10.21
N MET A 94 -9.05 24.10 9.49
CA MET A 94 -10.14 24.92 10.03
C MET A 94 -11.41 24.13 10.23
N ASN A 95 -11.77 23.20 9.32
CA ASN A 95 -12.91 22.30 9.49
C ASN A 95 -12.76 21.50 10.79
N VAL A 96 -11.61 20.88 11.03
CA VAL A 96 -11.36 20.14 12.28
C VAL A 96 -11.47 21.05 13.50
N ASN A 97 -10.92 22.26 13.44
CA ASN A 97 -11.03 23.23 14.54
C ASN A 97 -12.47 23.64 14.82
N GLU A 98 -13.27 23.89 13.78
CA GLU A 98 -14.66 24.30 13.88
C GLU A 98 -15.52 23.17 14.48
N VAL A 99 -15.36 21.92 13.99
CA VAL A 99 -16.07 20.75 14.48
C VAL A 99 -15.76 20.49 15.96
N ILE A 100 -14.48 20.46 16.34
CA ILE A 100 -14.07 20.26 17.74
C ILE A 100 -14.61 21.37 18.62
N SER A 101 -14.51 22.64 18.19
CA SER A 101 -15.00 23.80 18.96
C SER A 101 -16.52 23.72 19.18
N ASN A 102 -17.30 23.52 18.14
CA ASN A 102 -18.77 23.46 18.23
C ASN A 102 -19.24 22.24 19.04
N ARG A 103 -18.61 21.08 18.89
CA ARG A 103 -18.91 19.92 19.73
C ARG A 103 -18.58 20.17 21.21
N ALA A 104 -17.44 20.79 21.48
CA ALA A 104 -17.05 21.19 22.83
C ALA A 104 -18.02 22.20 23.45
N ILE A 105 -18.52 23.16 22.66
CA ILE A 105 -19.54 24.14 23.10
C ILE A 105 -20.84 23.43 23.44
N GLU A 106 -21.30 22.51 22.61
CA GLU A 106 -22.51 21.71 22.87
C GLU A 106 -22.35 20.86 24.13
N LEU A 107 -21.22 20.19 24.33
CA LEU A 107 -20.89 19.42 25.54
C LEU A 107 -20.90 20.27 26.81
N ALA A 108 -20.64 21.57 26.67
CA ALA A 108 -20.74 22.55 27.76
C ALA A 108 -22.16 23.13 27.95
N GLY A 109 -23.16 22.74 27.15
CA GLY A 109 -24.48 23.29 27.14
C GLY A 109 -24.59 24.70 26.54
N GLY A 110 -23.62 25.10 25.73
CA GLY A 110 -23.57 26.40 25.03
C GLY A 110 -24.28 26.38 23.69
N VAL A 111 -24.26 27.52 23.00
CA VAL A 111 -24.85 27.69 21.68
C VAL A 111 -23.77 27.52 20.62
N MET A 112 -23.89 26.54 19.70
CA MET A 112 -22.98 26.32 18.59
C MET A 112 -22.78 27.61 17.77
N GLY A 113 -21.55 27.82 17.28
CA GLY A 113 -21.18 29.04 16.58
C GLY A 113 -20.86 30.26 17.47
N SER A 114 -21.15 30.20 18.77
CA SER A 114 -20.87 31.28 19.72
C SER A 114 -19.39 31.51 20.00
N LYS A 115 -18.55 30.50 19.69
CA LYS A 115 -17.12 30.46 20.04
C LYS A 115 -16.82 30.54 21.53
N SER A 116 -17.79 30.20 22.37
CA SER A 116 -17.68 30.22 23.83
C SER A 116 -18.37 28.98 24.42
N PRO A 117 -17.71 28.24 25.34
CA PRO A 117 -16.46 28.56 26.02
C PRO A 117 -15.19 28.24 25.21
N VAL A 118 -15.26 27.50 24.09
CA VAL A 118 -14.10 27.07 23.29
C VAL A 118 -14.08 27.79 21.94
N HIS A 119 -12.99 28.49 21.64
CA HIS A 119 -12.79 29.19 20.37
C HIS A 119 -11.98 28.31 19.40
N PRO A 120 -12.39 28.17 18.11
CA PRO A 120 -11.70 27.25 17.17
C PRO A 120 -10.23 27.64 16.91
N ASN A 121 -9.91 28.94 16.83
CA ASN A 121 -8.55 29.38 16.56
C ASN A 121 -7.74 29.61 17.84
N ASP A 122 -8.32 30.24 18.87
CA ASP A 122 -7.58 30.65 20.06
C ASP A 122 -7.33 29.48 21.02
N ASP A 123 -8.24 28.50 21.07
CA ASP A 123 -8.17 27.35 21.97
C ASP A 123 -7.80 26.06 21.23
N VAL A 124 -8.57 25.65 20.22
CA VAL A 124 -8.33 24.37 19.50
C VAL A 124 -7.05 24.42 18.66
N ASN A 125 -6.79 25.56 18.00
CA ASN A 125 -5.61 25.76 17.16
C ASN A 125 -4.44 26.44 17.90
N MET A 126 -4.51 26.54 19.22
CA MET A 126 -3.45 27.18 20.04
C MET A 126 -2.08 26.59 19.77
N SER A 127 -1.06 27.45 19.60
CA SER A 127 0.33 27.08 19.27
C SER A 127 0.53 26.40 17.91
N GLN A 128 -0.41 26.51 16.98
CA GLN A 128 -0.42 25.80 15.71
C GLN A 128 -0.64 26.75 14.52
N SER A 129 -0.22 26.28 13.34
CA SER A 129 -0.59 26.81 12.03
C SER A 129 -1.06 25.66 11.16
N SER A 130 -1.90 25.90 10.15
CA SER A 130 -2.20 24.87 9.15
C SER A 130 -0.94 24.39 8.41
N ASN A 131 0.10 25.22 8.36
CA ASN A 131 1.34 24.94 7.67
C ASN A 131 2.16 23.83 8.33
N ASP A 132 2.12 23.73 9.66
CA ASP A 132 2.77 22.64 10.42
C ASP A 132 1.82 21.52 10.83
N THR A 133 0.51 21.80 11.03
CA THR A 133 -0.47 20.80 11.44
C THR A 133 -0.82 19.83 10.30
N PHE A 134 -1.02 20.33 9.09
CA PHE A 134 -1.40 19.47 7.97
C PHE A 134 -0.31 18.45 7.64
N PRO A 135 0.99 18.81 7.45
CA PRO A 135 2.04 17.82 7.23
C PRO A 135 2.24 16.89 8.44
N THR A 136 2.04 17.36 9.66
CA THR A 136 2.05 16.50 10.85
C THR A 136 0.95 15.43 10.75
N ALA A 137 -0.28 15.81 10.42
CA ALA A 137 -1.38 14.86 10.22
C ALA A 137 -1.11 13.89 9.05
N MET A 138 -0.49 14.36 7.95
CA MET A 138 -0.08 13.49 6.85
C MET A 138 0.89 12.40 7.32
N HIS A 139 1.90 12.76 8.10
CA HIS A 139 2.89 11.83 8.64
C HIS A 139 2.28 10.83 9.61
N ILE A 140 1.41 11.30 10.52
CA ILE A 140 0.68 10.41 11.46
C ILE A 140 -0.16 9.40 10.68
N ALA A 141 -0.97 9.88 9.72
CA ALA A 141 -1.80 9.00 8.88
C ALA A 141 -0.94 7.97 8.13
N ALA A 142 0.13 8.40 7.47
CA ALA A 142 1.01 7.53 6.70
C ALA A 142 1.63 6.41 7.56
N VAL A 143 2.18 6.76 8.73
CA VAL A 143 2.79 5.77 9.64
C VAL A 143 1.75 4.77 10.14
N VAL A 144 0.59 5.25 10.61
CA VAL A 144 -0.47 4.39 11.14
C VAL A 144 -0.99 3.45 10.06
N GLU A 145 -1.32 3.96 8.88
CA GLU A 145 -1.85 3.15 7.78
C GLU A 145 -0.85 2.10 7.28
N ILE A 146 0.43 2.46 7.15
CA ILE A 146 1.46 1.49 6.77
C ILE A 146 1.63 0.41 7.84
N THR A 147 1.76 0.81 9.12
CA THR A 147 2.13 -0.14 10.18
C THR A 147 0.97 -1.01 10.65
N ASP A 148 -0.24 -0.47 10.69
CA ASP A 148 -1.38 -1.16 11.28
C ASP A 148 -2.25 -1.88 10.24
N ARG A 149 -2.09 -1.54 8.96
CA ARG A 149 -2.89 -2.12 7.87
C ARG A 149 -2.05 -2.76 6.77
N LEU A 150 -1.20 -2.00 6.08
CA LEU A 150 -0.49 -2.48 4.90
C LEU A 150 0.52 -3.59 5.24
N ILE A 151 1.43 -3.34 6.18
CA ILE A 151 2.44 -4.35 6.58
C ILE A 151 1.77 -5.66 7.03
N PRO A 152 0.74 -5.67 7.90
CA PRO A 152 0.05 -6.89 8.26
C PRO A 152 -0.61 -7.62 7.08
N ALA A 153 -1.21 -6.91 6.12
CA ALA A 153 -1.84 -7.51 4.95
C ALA A 153 -0.82 -8.17 4.02
N VAL A 154 0.29 -7.48 3.73
CA VAL A 154 1.39 -8.02 2.93
C VAL A 154 2.02 -9.23 3.63
N THR A 155 2.18 -9.18 4.96
CA THR A 155 2.71 -10.31 5.75
C THR A 155 1.82 -11.53 5.63
N ARG A 156 0.50 -11.38 5.76
CA ARG A 156 -0.45 -12.51 5.59
C ARG A 156 -0.40 -13.11 4.19
N LEU A 157 -0.27 -12.29 3.15
CA LEU A 157 -0.13 -12.76 1.76
C LEU A 157 1.19 -13.52 1.59
N ARG A 158 2.29 -12.96 2.08
CA ARG A 158 3.61 -13.61 2.06
C ARG A 158 3.60 -14.95 2.76
N ASP A 159 2.99 -15.04 3.94
CA ASP A 159 2.87 -16.29 4.71
C ASP A 159 2.06 -17.35 3.95
N ALA A 160 0.98 -16.96 3.30
CA ALA A 160 0.19 -17.88 2.46
C ALA A 160 1.00 -18.41 1.26
N LEU A 161 1.80 -17.56 0.62
CA LEU A 161 2.70 -17.98 -0.46
C LEU A 161 3.82 -18.90 0.06
N GLN A 162 4.33 -18.65 1.27
CA GLN A 162 5.31 -19.53 1.92
C GLN A 162 4.73 -20.94 2.15
N VAL A 163 3.49 -21.03 2.65
CA VAL A 163 2.80 -22.33 2.81
C VAL A 163 2.69 -23.07 1.47
N LYS A 164 2.41 -22.36 0.38
CA LYS A 164 2.38 -22.96 -0.97
C LYS A 164 3.77 -23.36 -1.46
N ALA A 165 4.80 -22.56 -1.21
CA ALA A 165 6.17 -22.90 -1.56
C ALA A 165 6.61 -24.23 -0.89
N GLU A 166 6.27 -24.42 0.37
CA GLU A 166 6.55 -25.65 1.11
C GLU A 166 5.73 -26.82 0.60
N ALA A 167 4.43 -26.64 0.37
CA ALA A 167 3.55 -27.69 -0.12
C ALA A 167 3.93 -28.17 -1.54
N PHE A 168 4.50 -27.30 -2.36
CA PHE A 168 4.87 -27.57 -3.74
C PHE A 168 6.36 -27.89 -3.93
N ALA A 169 7.12 -28.05 -2.85
CA ALA A 169 8.57 -28.25 -2.88
C ALA A 169 9.00 -29.47 -3.72
N GLY A 170 8.19 -30.54 -3.74
CA GLY A 170 8.44 -31.75 -4.53
C GLY A 170 7.81 -31.79 -5.91
N VAL A 171 7.15 -30.71 -6.36
CA VAL A 171 6.43 -30.68 -7.65
C VAL A 171 7.39 -30.18 -8.73
N VAL A 172 8.05 -31.09 -9.44
CA VAL A 172 8.97 -30.76 -10.54
C VAL A 172 8.19 -30.37 -11.76
N LYS A 173 8.53 -29.24 -12.37
CA LYS A 173 7.90 -28.68 -13.58
C LYS A 173 8.93 -28.08 -14.52
N ILE A 174 8.51 -27.78 -15.75
CA ILE A 174 9.33 -27.02 -16.69
C ILE A 174 9.38 -25.55 -16.28
N GLY A 175 10.59 -24.97 -16.21
CA GLY A 175 10.78 -23.54 -16.10
C GLY A 175 10.53 -22.85 -17.44
N ARG A 176 10.23 -21.55 -17.40
CA ARG A 176 10.06 -20.72 -18.60
C ARG A 176 10.83 -19.42 -18.48
N THR A 177 11.60 -19.11 -19.51
CA THR A 177 12.23 -17.78 -19.70
C THR A 177 11.76 -17.25 -21.06
N HIS A 178 11.41 -15.97 -21.14
CA HIS A 178 10.79 -15.38 -22.34
C HIS A 178 9.45 -16.06 -22.73
N LEU A 179 8.76 -16.70 -21.80
CA LEU A 179 7.61 -17.61 -22.00
C LEU A 179 7.96 -18.84 -22.86
N MET A 180 9.23 -19.12 -23.09
CA MET A 180 9.74 -20.31 -23.80
C MET A 180 10.23 -21.33 -22.78
N ASP A 181 10.15 -22.62 -23.15
CA ASP A 181 10.63 -23.71 -22.32
C ASP A 181 12.09 -23.51 -21.90
N ALA A 182 12.35 -23.75 -20.62
CA ALA A 182 13.68 -23.74 -20.03
C ALA A 182 13.92 -25.07 -19.26
N VAL A 183 14.95 -25.11 -18.44
CA VAL A 183 15.27 -26.28 -17.62
C VAL A 183 14.27 -26.47 -16.47
N PRO A 184 14.17 -27.70 -15.91
CA PRO A 184 13.29 -27.95 -14.76
C PRO A 184 13.63 -27.12 -13.53
N LEU A 185 12.60 -26.84 -12.74
CA LEU A 185 12.64 -26.38 -11.37
C LEU A 185 11.46 -27.01 -10.61
N THR A 186 11.39 -26.83 -9.29
CA THR A 186 10.15 -27.17 -8.59
C THR A 186 9.18 -25.98 -8.54
N LEU A 187 7.89 -26.26 -8.50
CA LEU A 187 6.86 -25.23 -8.30
C LEU A 187 7.08 -24.50 -6.95
N GLY A 188 7.57 -25.23 -5.93
CA GLY A 188 7.97 -24.63 -4.65
C GLY A 188 9.10 -23.62 -4.80
N GLN A 189 10.12 -23.87 -5.63
CA GLN A 189 11.18 -22.92 -5.93
C GLN A 189 10.64 -21.67 -6.63
N GLU A 190 9.70 -21.83 -7.56
CA GLU A 190 9.03 -20.69 -8.22
C GLU A 190 8.28 -19.83 -7.20
N PHE A 191 7.49 -20.42 -6.31
CA PHE A 191 6.79 -19.71 -5.23
C PHE A 191 7.74 -19.08 -4.20
N SER A 192 8.87 -19.70 -3.90
CA SER A 192 9.88 -19.12 -3.00
C SER A 192 10.43 -17.79 -3.51
N GLY A 193 10.48 -17.61 -4.83
CA GLY A 193 10.82 -16.33 -5.47
C GLY A 193 9.82 -15.24 -5.14
N TYR A 194 8.51 -15.55 -5.11
CA TYR A 194 7.46 -14.61 -4.72
C TYR A 194 7.55 -14.23 -3.25
N VAL A 195 7.81 -15.21 -2.38
CA VAL A 195 8.04 -14.97 -0.94
C VAL A 195 9.21 -14.01 -0.74
N SER A 196 10.34 -14.27 -1.38
CA SER A 196 11.54 -13.42 -1.27
C SER A 196 11.30 -11.98 -1.75
N GLN A 197 10.47 -11.78 -2.79
CA GLN A 197 10.11 -10.43 -3.22
C GLN A 197 9.32 -9.69 -2.15
N LEU A 198 8.33 -10.34 -1.53
CA LEU A 198 7.50 -9.72 -0.49
C LEU A 198 8.29 -9.51 0.82
N ASP A 199 9.22 -10.38 1.19
CA ASP A 199 10.12 -10.18 2.33
C ASP A 199 10.95 -8.89 2.12
N ALA A 200 11.54 -8.72 0.95
CA ALA A 200 12.29 -7.51 0.62
C ALA A 200 11.39 -6.25 0.57
N ASP A 201 10.13 -6.38 0.16
CA ASP A 201 9.18 -5.26 0.18
C ASP A 201 8.76 -4.87 1.61
N LEU A 202 8.59 -5.84 2.50
CA LEU A 202 8.36 -5.58 3.94
C LEU A 202 9.55 -4.84 4.57
N GLU A 203 10.78 -5.22 4.23
CA GLU A 203 11.98 -4.50 4.66
C GLU A 203 11.99 -3.05 4.13
N ARG A 204 11.63 -2.82 2.87
CA ARG A 204 11.54 -1.48 2.28
C ARG A 204 10.47 -0.63 2.97
N LEU A 205 9.31 -1.20 3.30
CA LEU A 205 8.27 -0.52 4.06
C LEU A 205 8.72 -0.16 5.49
N ALA A 206 9.50 -1.01 6.14
CA ALA A 206 10.09 -0.70 7.44
C ALA A 206 11.15 0.43 7.35
N LEU A 207 11.94 0.45 6.27
CA LEU A 207 13.03 1.43 6.07
C LEU A 207 12.53 2.87 5.94
N VAL A 208 11.31 3.10 5.43
CA VAL A 208 10.77 4.45 5.23
C VAL A 208 10.15 5.06 6.49
N LEU A 209 9.84 4.25 7.51
CA LEU A 209 9.15 4.71 8.72
C LEU A 209 9.92 5.77 9.52
N PRO A 210 11.24 5.68 9.72
CA PRO A 210 11.96 6.70 10.50
C PRO A 210 11.75 8.13 9.98
N GLY A 211 11.83 8.35 8.67
CA GLY A 211 11.61 9.67 8.07
C GLY A 211 10.15 10.15 8.19
N LEU A 212 9.19 9.23 8.12
CA LEU A 212 7.78 9.53 8.34
C LEU A 212 7.45 9.85 9.80
N CYS A 213 8.25 9.37 10.75
CA CYS A 213 8.06 9.67 12.18
C CYS A 213 8.52 11.08 12.59
N GLU A 214 9.17 11.83 11.71
CA GLU A 214 9.60 13.20 11.98
C GLU A 214 8.47 14.21 11.74
N LEU A 215 8.02 14.90 12.81
CA LEU A 215 6.82 15.73 12.77
C LEU A 215 7.14 17.23 12.61
N ALA A 216 6.39 17.91 11.74
CA ALA A 216 6.47 19.34 11.50
C ALA A 216 5.91 20.21 12.65
N ALA A 217 5.04 19.63 13.51
CA ALA A 217 4.39 20.33 14.61
C ALA A 217 5.37 21.17 15.45
N GLY A 218 4.96 22.39 15.78
CA GLY A 218 5.79 23.37 16.44
C GLY A 218 6.62 24.26 15.50
N GLY A 219 6.59 24.03 14.17
CA GLY A 219 7.18 24.94 13.19
C GLY A 219 6.35 26.22 12.97
N SER A 220 5.05 26.14 13.32
CA SER A 220 4.11 27.25 13.13
C SER A 220 4.03 27.67 11.64
N ALA A 221 4.09 28.97 11.34
CA ALA A 221 3.82 29.51 10.02
C ALA A 221 4.88 29.17 8.96
N VAL A 222 6.16 29.23 9.30
CA VAL A 222 7.28 29.11 8.36
C VAL A 222 8.45 28.25 8.87
N GLY A 223 8.34 27.67 10.07
CA GLY A 223 9.39 26.82 10.65
C GLY A 223 10.09 27.43 11.88
N THR A 224 9.83 28.70 12.21
CA THR A 224 10.48 29.40 13.32
C THR A 224 9.86 29.12 14.68
N GLY A 225 8.68 28.54 14.74
CA GLY A 225 7.94 28.31 15.98
C GLY A 225 7.37 29.59 16.63
N LEU A 226 7.13 30.62 15.84
CA LEU A 226 6.56 31.88 16.34
C LEU A 226 5.22 31.60 17.06
N ASN A 227 5.06 32.22 18.25
CA ASN A 227 3.91 32.09 19.15
C ASN A 227 3.74 30.69 19.81
N THR A 228 4.73 29.81 19.70
CA THR A 228 4.74 28.55 20.45
C THR A 228 5.59 28.66 21.74
N HIS A 229 5.37 27.74 22.68
CA HIS A 229 6.28 27.55 23.79
C HIS A 229 7.52 26.76 23.31
N ARG A 230 8.71 27.06 23.83
CA ARG A 230 9.97 26.38 23.41
C ARG A 230 9.95 24.87 23.53
N GLU A 231 9.18 24.34 24.46
CA GLU A 231 9.04 22.88 24.69
C GLU A 231 7.90 22.25 23.88
N TYR A 232 7.05 23.05 23.23
CA TYR A 232 5.83 22.58 22.57
C TYR A 232 6.12 21.50 21.52
N ALA A 233 7.05 21.73 20.61
CA ALA A 233 7.37 20.83 19.51
C ALA A 233 7.80 19.43 19.98
N GLY A 234 8.68 19.36 20.98
CA GLY A 234 9.13 18.09 21.56
C GLY A 234 8.00 17.36 22.28
N ARG A 235 7.31 18.06 23.18
CA ARG A 235 6.22 17.47 23.98
C ARG A 235 5.04 17.00 23.14
N VAL A 236 4.68 17.74 22.09
CA VAL A 236 3.59 17.32 21.20
C VAL A 236 3.95 16.05 20.43
N ALA A 237 5.18 15.92 19.96
CA ALA A 237 5.65 14.70 19.30
C ALA A 237 5.66 13.50 20.28
N GLU A 238 6.16 13.70 21.50
CA GLU A 238 6.12 12.67 22.56
C GLU A 238 4.68 12.26 22.91
N LYS A 239 3.75 13.22 22.97
CA LYS A 239 2.35 12.93 23.25
C LYS A 239 1.70 12.14 22.12
N ILE A 240 1.97 12.49 20.85
CA ILE A 240 1.51 11.74 19.67
C ILE A 240 2.10 10.33 19.70
N ALA A 241 3.38 10.17 20.05
CA ALA A 241 4.01 8.86 20.18
C ALA A 241 3.31 8.00 21.23
N ALA A 242 2.97 8.60 22.40
CA ALA A 242 2.26 7.87 23.46
C ALA A 242 0.83 7.48 23.05
N LEU A 243 0.10 8.36 22.34
CA LEU A 243 -1.28 8.11 21.88
C LEU A 243 -1.37 7.04 20.81
N THR A 244 -0.34 6.94 19.96
CA THR A 244 -0.34 6.03 18.80
C THR A 244 0.46 4.75 19.03
N GLY A 245 1.35 4.71 20.02
CA GLY A 245 2.32 3.64 20.21
C GLY A 245 3.40 3.60 19.11
N LYS A 246 3.57 4.69 18.33
CA LYS A 246 4.56 4.78 17.26
C LYS A 246 5.69 5.75 17.66
N PRO A 247 6.92 5.58 17.15
CA PRO A 247 8.10 6.32 17.60
C PRO A 247 8.20 7.73 16.97
N PHE A 248 7.12 8.51 17.04
CA PHE A 248 7.12 9.89 16.54
C PHE A 248 8.07 10.78 17.32
N VAL A 249 8.79 11.62 16.59
CA VAL A 249 9.73 12.61 17.12
C VAL A 249 9.51 13.97 16.45
N THR A 250 10.00 15.03 17.09
CA THR A 250 9.98 16.33 16.45
C THR A 250 11.01 16.40 15.32
N ALA A 251 10.62 16.87 14.13
CA ALA A 251 11.55 17.02 13.01
C ALA A 251 12.75 17.89 13.38
N PRO A 252 13.97 17.48 13.03
CA PRO A 252 15.20 18.24 13.36
C PRO A 252 15.26 19.59 12.64
N ASN A 253 14.59 19.70 11.49
CA ASN A 253 14.51 20.93 10.71
C ASN A 253 13.05 21.23 10.33
N LYS A 254 12.45 22.22 10.98
CA LYS A 254 11.05 22.61 10.74
C LYS A 254 10.84 23.31 9.40
N PHE A 255 11.85 23.95 8.85
CA PHE A 255 11.77 24.62 7.55
C PHE A 255 11.61 23.58 6.42
N ALA A 256 12.42 22.53 6.46
CA ALA A 256 12.27 21.39 5.53
C ALA A 256 10.93 20.68 5.72
N ALA A 257 10.51 20.42 6.96
CA ALA A 257 9.29 19.69 7.27
C ALA A 257 7.99 20.40 6.81
N LEU A 258 8.01 21.74 6.64
CA LEU A 258 6.88 22.52 6.11
C LEU A 258 6.90 22.60 4.58
N ALA A 259 8.09 22.73 3.99
CA ALA A 259 8.27 23.07 2.58
C ALA A 259 8.51 21.85 1.68
N ALA A 260 8.94 20.73 2.24
CA ALA A 260 9.24 19.51 1.50
C ALA A 260 8.51 18.30 2.12
N HIS A 261 8.14 17.34 1.26
CA HIS A 261 7.46 16.11 1.68
C HIS A 261 8.20 14.87 1.15
N ASP A 262 9.53 14.94 1.16
CA ASP A 262 10.43 13.92 0.63
C ASP A 262 10.23 12.56 1.31
N ALA A 263 9.92 12.54 2.62
CA ALA A 263 9.63 11.31 3.35
C ALA A 263 8.38 10.58 2.79
N LEU A 264 7.33 11.33 2.44
CA LEU A 264 6.13 10.77 1.82
C LEU A 264 6.39 10.30 0.38
N VAL A 265 7.17 11.05 -0.39
CA VAL A 265 7.57 10.65 -1.76
C VAL A 265 8.41 9.37 -1.71
N PHE A 266 9.38 9.30 -0.81
CA PHE A 266 10.22 8.10 -0.63
C PHE A 266 9.41 6.89 -0.18
N ALA A 267 8.50 7.08 0.77
CA ALA A 267 7.62 6.02 1.25
C ALA A 267 6.68 5.52 0.15
N HIS A 268 6.13 6.41 -0.68
CA HIS A 268 5.29 6.01 -1.81
C HIS A 268 6.11 5.26 -2.88
N GLY A 269 7.39 5.58 -3.03
CA GLY A 269 8.32 4.81 -3.86
C GLY A 269 8.49 3.34 -3.40
N ALA A 270 8.51 3.10 -2.08
CA ALA A 270 8.48 1.75 -1.52
C ALA A 270 7.14 1.04 -1.80
N ILE A 271 6.01 1.74 -1.63
CA ILE A 271 4.67 1.24 -1.95
C ILE A 271 4.55 0.87 -3.45
N LYS A 272 5.10 1.70 -4.34
CA LYS A 272 5.18 1.41 -5.77
C LYS A 272 6.02 0.14 -6.05
N THR A 273 7.12 -0.06 -5.35
CA THR A 273 7.96 -1.25 -5.50
C THR A 273 7.19 -2.50 -5.11
N LEU A 274 6.44 -2.46 -4.00
CA LEU A 274 5.51 -3.53 -3.61
C LEU A 274 4.49 -3.82 -4.72
N ALA A 275 3.85 -2.78 -5.28
CA ALA A 275 2.91 -2.94 -6.39
C ALA A 275 3.56 -3.63 -7.61
N THR A 276 4.85 -3.35 -7.88
CA THR A 276 5.60 -4.01 -8.96
C THR A 276 5.78 -5.52 -8.70
N SER A 277 6.11 -5.90 -7.47
CA SER A 277 6.19 -7.31 -7.07
C SER A 277 4.84 -8.02 -7.19
N LEU A 278 3.77 -7.37 -6.75
CA LEU A 278 2.41 -7.91 -6.79
C LEU A 278 1.90 -8.13 -8.23
N VAL A 279 2.22 -7.22 -9.16
CA VAL A 279 1.92 -7.42 -10.60
C VAL A 279 2.60 -8.68 -11.12
N LYS A 280 3.89 -8.84 -10.84
CA LYS A 280 4.65 -10.02 -11.28
C LYS A 280 4.05 -11.31 -10.73
N ILE A 281 3.71 -11.35 -9.44
CA ILE A 281 3.10 -12.52 -8.81
C ILE A 281 1.71 -12.81 -9.43
N ALA A 282 0.89 -11.78 -9.59
CA ALA A 282 -0.46 -11.92 -10.16
C ALA A 282 -0.43 -12.37 -11.62
N ASP A 283 0.48 -11.84 -12.44
CA ASP A 283 0.65 -12.25 -13.84
C ASP A 283 1.14 -13.69 -13.95
N ASP A 284 2.12 -14.12 -13.15
CA ASP A 284 2.60 -15.48 -13.16
C ASP A 284 1.49 -16.48 -12.80
N LEU A 285 0.74 -16.24 -11.73
CA LEU A 285 -0.38 -17.11 -11.35
C LEU A 285 -1.47 -17.13 -12.42
N ARG A 286 -1.72 -16.00 -13.07
CA ARG A 286 -2.63 -15.89 -14.21
C ARG A 286 -2.16 -16.72 -15.41
N TRP A 287 -0.87 -16.70 -15.74
CA TRP A 287 -0.29 -17.52 -16.78
C TRP A 287 -0.35 -19.01 -16.44
N LEU A 288 0.08 -19.40 -15.25
CA LEU A 288 0.09 -20.78 -14.81
C LEU A 288 -1.32 -21.38 -14.74
N GLY A 289 -2.34 -20.58 -14.40
CA GLY A 289 -3.75 -20.99 -14.39
C GLY A 289 -4.46 -20.85 -15.74
N SER A 290 -3.78 -20.43 -16.81
CA SER A 290 -4.41 -20.20 -18.11
C SER A 290 -4.88 -21.51 -18.78
N GLY A 291 -6.03 -21.49 -19.42
CA GLY A 291 -6.57 -22.66 -20.12
C GLY A 291 -8.04 -22.89 -19.82
N PRO A 292 -8.44 -24.09 -19.35
CA PRO A 292 -7.63 -25.21 -18.84
C PRO A 292 -6.95 -26.08 -19.90
N ARG A 293 -7.47 -26.15 -21.15
CA ARG A 293 -6.95 -27.08 -22.17
C ARG A 293 -6.10 -26.41 -23.26
N SER A 294 -6.26 -25.10 -23.47
CA SER A 294 -5.58 -24.36 -24.54
C SER A 294 -4.62 -23.31 -23.97
N GLY A 295 -4.20 -23.43 -22.74
CA GLY A 295 -3.22 -22.60 -22.05
C GLY A 295 -2.19 -23.46 -21.33
N LEU A 296 -1.51 -22.90 -20.32
CA LEU A 296 -0.52 -23.62 -19.52
C LEU A 296 -1.19 -24.65 -18.61
N GLY A 297 -2.22 -24.26 -17.87
CA GLY A 297 -3.03 -25.16 -17.06
C GLY A 297 -2.29 -25.87 -15.94
N GLU A 298 -1.16 -25.34 -15.47
CA GLU A 298 -0.34 -25.96 -14.41
C GLU A 298 -0.88 -25.71 -13.01
N LEU A 299 -1.72 -24.68 -12.84
CA LEU A 299 -2.43 -24.37 -11.60
C LEU A 299 -3.94 -24.34 -11.84
N GLN A 300 -4.68 -24.94 -10.93
CA GLN A 300 -6.13 -24.79 -10.83
C GLN A 300 -6.42 -23.60 -9.91
N LEU A 301 -7.19 -22.63 -10.44
CA LEU A 301 -7.61 -21.43 -9.72
C LEU A 301 -8.93 -21.70 -8.98
N PRO A 302 -9.18 -21.07 -7.81
CA PRO A 302 -10.47 -21.12 -7.15
C PRO A 302 -11.62 -20.61 -8.01
N GLU A 303 -12.76 -21.27 -7.95
CA GLU A 303 -14.01 -20.85 -8.59
C GLU A 303 -14.78 -19.93 -7.65
N ASN A 304 -14.60 -18.60 -7.78
CA ASN A 304 -15.23 -17.62 -6.89
C ASN A 304 -16.54 -17.08 -7.44
N GLU A 305 -16.59 -16.85 -8.77
CA GLU A 305 -17.76 -16.29 -9.46
C GLU A 305 -17.86 -16.83 -10.89
N PRO A 306 -19.04 -16.74 -11.55
CA PRO A 306 -19.20 -17.12 -12.93
C PRO A 306 -18.29 -16.32 -13.86
N GLY A 307 -17.39 -16.99 -14.59
CA GLY A 307 -16.41 -16.34 -15.47
C GLY A 307 -16.98 -15.81 -16.78
N SER A 308 -18.21 -16.21 -17.14
CA SER A 308 -18.86 -15.77 -18.38
C SER A 308 -20.37 -15.98 -18.32
N SER A 309 -21.12 -15.05 -18.92
CA SER A 309 -22.58 -15.19 -19.08
C SER A 309 -23.00 -16.12 -20.21
N ILE A 310 -22.08 -16.45 -21.12
CA ILE A 310 -22.38 -17.28 -22.34
C ILE A 310 -21.54 -18.55 -22.45
N MET A 311 -20.54 -18.75 -21.60
CA MET A 311 -19.66 -19.91 -21.56
C MET A 311 -19.75 -20.58 -20.18
N PRO A 312 -20.69 -21.55 -19.99
CA PRO A 312 -20.85 -22.20 -18.68
C PRO A 312 -19.58 -22.93 -18.26
N GLY A 313 -19.23 -22.82 -16.96
CA GLY A 313 -18.04 -23.47 -16.39
C GLY A 313 -16.71 -22.78 -16.69
N LYS A 314 -16.72 -21.58 -17.28
CA LYS A 314 -15.50 -20.78 -17.47
C LYS A 314 -15.10 -20.14 -16.15
N VAL A 315 -13.87 -20.40 -15.71
CA VAL A 315 -13.23 -19.75 -14.56
C VAL A 315 -12.20 -18.75 -15.06
N ASN A 316 -12.24 -17.52 -14.55
CA ASN A 316 -11.30 -16.47 -14.90
C ASN A 316 -10.35 -16.17 -13.74
N PRO A 317 -9.12 -15.67 -13.99
CA PRO A 317 -8.16 -15.27 -12.97
C PRO A 317 -8.50 -13.88 -12.39
N THR A 318 -9.74 -13.68 -11.92
CA THR A 318 -10.32 -12.38 -11.57
C THR A 318 -9.57 -11.67 -10.47
N GLN A 319 -9.06 -12.39 -9.48
CA GLN A 319 -8.26 -11.82 -8.40
C GLN A 319 -6.90 -11.32 -8.91
N SER A 320 -6.28 -12.02 -9.85
CA SER A 320 -5.06 -11.54 -10.53
C SER A 320 -5.32 -10.25 -11.33
N GLU A 321 -6.44 -10.21 -12.04
CA GLU A 321 -6.85 -9.02 -12.81
C GLU A 321 -7.11 -7.81 -11.90
N ALA A 322 -7.78 -8.02 -10.77
CA ALA A 322 -8.01 -6.98 -9.77
C ALA A 322 -6.69 -6.45 -9.18
N MET A 323 -5.77 -7.34 -8.80
CA MET A 323 -4.45 -6.98 -8.28
C MET A 323 -3.65 -6.16 -9.29
N ILE A 324 -3.68 -6.52 -10.57
CA ILE A 324 -3.01 -5.78 -11.65
C ILE A 324 -3.61 -4.38 -11.78
N MET A 325 -4.96 -4.24 -11.80
CA MET A 325 -5.62 -2.94 -11.91
C MET A 325 -5.31 -2.03 -10.71
N VAL A 326 -5.34 -2.58 -9.49
CA VAL A 326 -4.94 -1.86 -8.26
C VAL A 326 -3.51 -1.37 -8.38
N SER A 327 -2.58 -2.20 -8.81
CA SER A 327 -1.18 -1.84 -8.96
C SER A 327 -0.96 -0.75 -10.03
N ILE A 328 -1.69 -0.78 -11.13
CA ILE A 328 -1.67 0.28 -12.16
C ILE A 328 -2.13 1.61 -11.55
N GLN A 329 -3.18 1.61 -10.72
CA GLN A 329 -3.62 2.83 -10.01
C GLN A 329 -2.54 3.36 -9.08
N VAL A 330 -1.85 2.48 -8.34
CA VAL A 330 -0.73 2.87 -7.46
C VAL A 330 0.42 3.50 -8.25
N PHE A 331 0.73 3.01 -9.45
CA PHE A 331 1.73 3.65 -10.32
C PHE A 331 1.30 5.07 -10.74
N GLY A 332 0.03 5.27 -11.05
CA GLY A 332 -0.51 6.61 -11.32
C GLY A 332 -0.43 7.53 -10.10
N ASN A 333 -0.78 7.02 -8.93
CA ASN A 333 -0.69 7.75 -7.67
C ASN A 333 0.77 8.14 -7.33
N ASP A 334 1.73 7.26 -7.61
CA ASP A 334 3.16 7.55 -7.39
C ASP A 334 3.62 8.75 -8.24
N ALA A 335 3.21 8.80 -9.49
CA ALA A 335 3.51 9.95 -10.35
C ALA A 335 2.91 11.26 -9.79
N ALA A 336 1.66 11.20 -9.30
CA ALA A 336 1.01 12.36 -8.69
C ALA A 336 1.72 12.80 -7.40
N VAL A 337 2.07 11.85 -6.50
CA VAL A 337 2.79 12.13 -5.25
C VAL A 337 4.17 12.73 -5.53
N ALA A 338 4.93 12.17 -6.46
CA ALA A 338 6.26 12.68 -6.81
C ALA A 338 6.20 14.10 -7.40
N MET A 339 5.28 14.34 -8.33
CA MET A 339 5.07 15.67 -8.92
C MET A 339 4.63 16.69 -7.87
N ALA A 340 3.66 16.34 -7.03
CA ALA A 340 3.17 17.21 -5.96
C ALA A 340 4.25 17.48 -4.91
N GLY A 341 5.05 16.49 -4.55
CA GLY A 341 6.20 16.61 -3.65
C GLY A 341 7.25 17.60 -4.17
N SER A 342 7.48 17.65 -5.49
CA SER A 342 8.43 18.58 -6.12
C SER A 342 7.97 20.06 -6.15
N ARG A 343 6.76 20.38 -5.69
CA ARG A 343 6.14 21.71 -5.77
C ARG A 343 6.33 22.57 -4.53
N GLY A 344 7.28 22.26 -3.66
CA GLY A 344 7.69 23.15 -2.55
C GLY A 344 8.28 24.43 -3.11
N ASN A 345 7.79 25.59 -2.62
CA ASN A 345 8.30 26.90 -3.01
C ASN A 345 8.59 27.70 -1.74
N LEU A 346 9.83 28.11 -1.56
CA LEU A 346 10.29 28.80 -0.36
C LEU A 346 9.91 27.99 0.90
N GLU A 347 9.07 28.49 1.77
CA GLU A 347 8.79 27.89 3.09
C GLU A 347 7.57 26.96 3.11
N LEU A 348 6.90 26.68 1.95
CA LEU A 348 5.69 25.86 1.94
C LEU A 348 5.50 25.09 0.65
N ASN A 349 5.14 23.82 0.77
CA ASN A 349 4.52 23.04 -0.31
C ASN A 349 3.00 23.26 -0.27
N VAL A 350 2.41 23.58 -1.42
CA VAL A 350 0.97 23.86 -1.58
C VAL A 350 0.23 22.80 -2.42
N CYS A 351 0.69 21.54 -2.38
CA CYS A 351 0.04 20.39 -3.02
C CYS A 351 -0.22 19.24 -2.01
N LYS A 352 -0.27 19.55 -0.71
CA LYS A 352 -0.41 18.56 0.36
C LYS A 352 -1.67 17.70 0.27
N PRO A 353 -2.87 18.26 -0.04
CA PRO A 353 -4.08 17.45 -0.16
C PRO A 353 -3.96 16.33 -1.21
N VAL A 354 -3.37 16.63 -2.36
CA VAL A 354 -3.14 15.64 -3.43
C VAL A 354 -2.15 14.57 -2.98
N ILE A 355 -1.08 14.94 -2.28
CA ILE A 355 -0.08 13.98 -1.78
C ILE A 355 -0.76 12.96 -0.87
N ILE A 356 -1.46 13.42 0.17
CA ILE A 356 -2.02 12.50 1.17
C ILE A 356 -3.20 11.68 0.63
N HIS A 357 -4.02 12.25 -0.26
CA HIS A 357 -5.10 11.52 -0.90
C HIS A 357 -4.56 10.31 -1.68
N ASN A 358 -3.62 10.54 -2.60
CA ASN A 358 -3.04 9.46 -3.41
C ASN A 358 -2.25 8.47 -2.55
N PHE A 359 -1.60 8.94 -1.49
CA PHE A 359 -0.87 8.08 -0.56
C PHE A 359 -1.82 7.12 0.17
N CYS A 360 -2.86 7.64 0.81
CA CYS A 360 -3.84 6.83 1.54
C CYS A 360 -4.59 5.89 0.58
N GLN A 361 -5.02 6.37 -0.59
CA GLN A 361 -5.67 5.52 -1.59
C GLN A 361 -4.78 4.33 -1.98
N SER A 362 -3.48 4.54 -2.18
CA SER A 362 -2.55 3.46 -2.52
C SER A 362 -2.42 2.44 -1.41
N VAL A 363 -2.35 2.89 -0.15
CA VAL A 363 -2.31 2.01 1.02
C VAL A 363 -3.60 1.22 1.16
N ASP A 364 -4.76 1.86 1.05
CA ASP A 364 -6.08 1.22 1.14
C ASP A 364 -6.23 0.13 0.07
N LEU A 365 -5.97 0.49 -1.19
CA LEU A 365 -6.10 -0.43 -2.33
C LEU A 365 -5.20 -1.66 -2.18
N LEU A 366 -3.93 -1.47 -1.83
CA LEU A 366 -2.99 -2.59 -1.68
C LEU A 366 -3.30 -3.45 -0.46
N THR A 367 -3.74 -2.84 0.64
CA THR A 367 -4.15 -3.58 1.84
C THR A 367 -5.29 -4.54 1.52
N ASP A 368 -6.36 -4.01 0.94
CA ASP A 368 -7.54 -4.80 0.60
C ASP A 368 -7.23 -5.84 -0.49
N ALA A 369 -6.47 -5.45 -1.52
CA ALA A 369 -6.09 -6.36 -2.59
C ALA A 369 -5.22 -7.52 -2.10
N CYS A 370 -4.24 -7.28 -1.21
CA CYS A 370 -3.42 -8.34 -0.64
C CYS A 370 -4.27 -9.36 0.14
N ASP A 371 -5.21 -8.89 0.97
CA ASP A 371 -6.08 -9.79 1.73
C ASP A 371 -7.04 -10.58 0.82
N ARG A 372 -7.67 -9.92 -0.17
CA ARG A 372 -8.57 -10.62 -1.11
C ARG A 372 -7.81 -11.58 -2.02
N PHE A 373 -6.64 -11.20 -2.52
CA PHE A 373 -5.80 -12.08 -3.33
C PHE A 373 -5.31 -13.31 -2.55
N ARG A 374 -4.94 -13.13 -1.28
CA ARG A 374 -4.62 -14.25 -0.39
C ARG A 374 -5.79 -15.22 -0.24
N GLU A 375 -6.95 -14.70 0.16
CA GLU A 375 -8.13 -15.50 0.52
C GLU A 375 -8.78 -16.19 -0.69
N PHE A 376 -8.94 -15.45 -1.79
CA PHE A 376 -9.71 -15.88 -2.95
C PHE A 376 -8.85 -16.35 -4.14
N CYS A 377 -7.51 -16.31 -4.03
CA CYS A 377 -6.62 -16.86 -5.03
C CYS A 377 -5.61 -17.82 -4.39
N VAL A 378 -4.66 -17.30 -3.60
CA VAL A 378 -3.48 -18.03 -3.18
C VAL A 378 -3.83 -19.27 -2.34
N GLU A 379 -4.71 -19.13 -1.33
CA GLU A 379 -5.06 -20.23 -0.42
C GLU A 379 -5.71 -21.42 -1.15
N GLY A 380 -6.46 -21.17 -2.21
CA GLY A 380 -7.17 -22.17 -2.98
C GLY A 380 -6.40 -22.76 -4.17
N LEU A 381 -5.14 -22.34 -4.44
CA LEU A 381 -4.36 -22.86 -5.55
C LEU A 381 -4.01 -24.34 -5.36
N VAL A 382 -4.19 -25.12 -6.43
CA VAL A 382 -3.84 -26.56 -6.50
C VAL A 382 -3.03 -26.80 -7.77
N PRO A 383 -1.91 -27.57 -7.73
CA PRO A 383 -1.18 -27.98 -8.92
C PRO A 383 -2.00 -28.96 -9.77
N ASP A 384 -1.99 -28.80 -11.07
CA ASP A 384 -2.47 -29.82 -12.01
C ASP A 384 -1.31 -30.74 -12.35
N TYR A 385 -1.19 -31.83 -11.59
CA TYR A 385 -0.07 -32.76 -11.70
C TYR A 385 -0.01 -33.45 -13.08
N GLU A 386 -1.17 -33.70 -13.71
CA GLU A 386 -1.20 -34.31 -15.01
C GLU A 386 -0.64 -33.35 -16.08
N GLN A 387 -1.09 -32.11 -16.06
CA GLN A 387 -0.62 -31.10 -17.01
C GLN A 387 0.85 -30.74 -16.79
N ILE A 388 1.29 -30.62 -15.55
CA ILE A 388 2.71 -30.38 -15.20
C ILE A 388 3.57 -31.54 -15.74
N SER A 389 3.19 -32.78 -15.48
CA SER A 389 3.90 -33.96 -15.97
C SER A 389 3.92 -34.04 -17.51
N HIS A 390 2.80 -33.69 -18.16
CA HIS A 390 2.72 -33.63 -19.61
C HIS A 390 3.71 -32.61 -20.20
N HIS A 391 3.77 -31.40 -19.65
CA HIS A 391 4.72 -30.41 -20.12
C HIS A 391 6.17 -30.83 -19.86
N LEU A 392 6.47 -31.34 -18.68
CA LEU A 392 7.80 -31.79 -18.29
C LEU A 392 8.33 -32.90 -19.24
N THR A 393 7.54 -33.96 -19.45
CA THR A 393 8.00 -35.10 -20.23
C THR A 393 8.13 -34.79 -21.72
N ASN A 394 7.38 -33.82 -22.24
CA ASN A 394 7.45 -33.40 -23.64
C ASN A 394 8.46 -32.26 -23.90
N SER A 395 9.09 -31.71 -22.87
CA SER A 395 10.05 -30.63 -23.07
C SER A 395 11.35 -31.11 -23.70
N LEU A 396 11.73 -30.42 -24.77
CA LEU A 396 13.02 -30.68 -25.44
C LEU A 396 14.23 -30.09 -24.61
N MET A 397 13.98 -29.25 -23.65
CA MET A 397 15.05 -28.61 -22.84
C MET A 397 15.66 -29.56 -21.81
N LEU A 398 15.03 -30.72 -21.58
CA LEU A 398 15.65 -31.82 -20.84
C LEU A 398 16.97 -32.32 -21.49
N VAL A 399 17.18 -32.01 -22.77
CA VAL A 399 18.42 -32.28 -23.49
C VAL A 399 19.65 -31.71 -22.78
N THR A 400 19.49 -30.69 -21.95
CA THR A 400 20.60 -30.06 -21.20
C THR A 400 21.30 -31.08 -20.29
N ALA A 401 20.57 -32.06 -19.71
CA ALA A 401 21.14 -33.14 -18.91
C ALA A 401 22.10 -34.05 -19.70
N LEU A 402 21.97 -34.09 -21.01
CA LEU A 402 22.79 -34.93 -21.90
C LEU A 402 24.13 -34.28 -22.26
N ASN A 403 24.32 -32.96 -22.06
CA ASN A 403 25.54 -32.25 -22.44
C ASN A 403 26.83 -32.88 -21.88
N PRO A 404 26.90 -33.33 -20.62
CA PRO A 404 28.08 -33.97 -20.07
C PRO A 404 28.43 -35.31 -20.72
N LEU A 405 27.41 -36.03 -21.27
CA LEU A 405 27.57 -37.38 -21.81
C LEU A 405 27.88 -37.40 -23.32
N ILE A 406 27.13 -36.61 -24.10
CA ILE A 406 27.21 -36.68 -25.59
C ILE A 406 27.78 -35.39 -26.18
N GLY A 407 28.00 -34.37 -25.38
CA GLY A 407 28.49 -33.05 -25.81
C GLY A 407 27.37 -32.19 -26.41
N TYR A 408 27.60 -30.86 -26.41
CA TYR A 408 26.61 -29.84 -26.83
C TYR A 408 26.10 -30.06 -28.28
N ASP A 409 26.99 -30.36 -29.23
CA ASP A 409 26.58 -30.47 -30.63
C ASP A 409 25.67 -31.64 -30.91
N ARG A 410 25.88 -32.81 -30.27
CA ARG A 410 25.01 -33.97 -30.38
C ARG A 410 23.67 -33.74 -29.64
N ALA A 411 23.72 -33.09 -28.48
CA ALA A 411 22.52 -32.67 -27.76
C ALA A 411 21.67 -31.74 -28.63
N ALA A 412 22.28 -30.73 -29.28
CA ALA A 412 21.61 -29.85 -30.22
C ALA A 412 21.01 -30.58 -31.44
N GLN A 413 21.69 -31.60 -31.97
CA GLN A 413 21.17 -32.46 -33.05
C GLN A 413 19.93 -33.25 -32.60
N ALA A 414 19.97 -33.82 -31.39
CA ALA A 414 18.84 -34.55 -30.81
C ALA A 414 17.61 -33.65 -30.63
N ALA A 415 17.78 -32.48 -30.03
CA ALA A 415 16.69 -31.52 -29.84
C ALA A 415 16.08 -31.04 -31.18
N LYS A 416 16.93 -30.70 -32.18
CA LYS A 416 16.47 -30.29 -33.51
C LYS A 416 15.73 -31.39 -34.24
N LYS A 417 16.20 -32.65 -34.14
CA LYS A 417 15.51 -33.82 -34.73
C LYS A 417 14.14 -34.03 -34.05
N ALA A 418 14.12 -34.04 -32.72
CA ALA A 418 12.88 -34.20 -31.96
C ALA A 418 11.85 -33.13 -32.35
N HIS A 419 12.24 -31.87 -32.42
CA HIS A 419 11.36 -30.77 -32.83
C HIS A 419 10.83 -30.92 -34.26
N LYS A 420 11.75 -31.19 -35.22
CA LYS A 420 11.40 -31.27 -36.64
C LYS A 420 10.47 -32.46 -36.96
N GLU A 421 10.71 -33.60 -36.32
CA GLU A 421 10.01 -34.83 -36.58
C GLU A 421 8.86 -35.09 -35.60
N ARG A 422 8.61 -34.19 -34.65
CA ARG A 422 7.60 -34.28 -33.59
C ARG A 422 7.76 -35.54 -32.72
N LEU A 423 8.99 -35.89 -32.41
CA LEU A 423 9.40 -36.97 -31.54
C LEU A 423 9.61 -36.45 -30.11
N THR A 424 9.53 -37.36 -29.15
CA THR A 424 10.09 -37.10 -27.82
C THR A 424 11.61 -36.99 -27.90
N LEU A 425 12.23 -36.34 -26.89
CA LEU A 425 13.70 -36.27 -26.84
C LEU A 425 14.34 -37.65 -26.79
N LYS A 426 13.74 -38.59 -26.03
CA LYS A 426 14.20 -39.99 -25.94
C LYS A 426 14.17 -40.70 -27.30
N GLU A 427 13.07 -40.62 -28.03
CA GLU A 427 12.94 -41.20 -29.36
C GLU A 427 13.97 -40.65 -30.33
N ALA A 428 14.23 -39.35 -30.30
CA ALA A 428 15.23 -38.73 -31.17
C ALA A 428 16.67 -39.18 -30.85
N VAL A 429 17.03 -39.27 -29.56
CA VAL A 429 18.34 -39.74 -29.10
C VAL A 429 18.60 -41.18 -29.48
N LEU A 430 17.59 -42.07 -29.31
CA LEU A 430 17.67 -43.46 -29.70
C LEU A 430 17.78 -43.63 -31.23
N ALA A 431 16.99 -42.87 -32.00
CA ALA A 431 17.04 -42.89 -33.46
C ALA A 431 18.38 -42.39 -34.04
N LEU A 432 19.09 -41.54 -33.33
CA LEU A 432 20.43 -41.07 -33.67
C LEU A 432 21.54 -42.02 -33.20
N GLY A 433 21.21 -43.01 -32.37
CA GLY A 433 22.18 -43.95 -31.83
C GLY A 433 23.17 -43.32 -30.87
N PHE A 434 22.79 -42.22 -30.19
CA PHE A 434 23.69 -41.49 -29.25
C PHE A 434 23.74 -42.17 -27.88
N LEU A 435 22.64 -42.73 -27.40
CA LEU A 435 22.53 -43.47 -26.15
C LEU A 435 21.53 -44.63 -26.29
N SER A 436 21.63 -45.64 -25.43
CA SER A 436 20.59 -46.63 -25.22
C SER A 436 19.40 -46.07 -24.41
N ALA A 437 18.31 -46.81 -24.35
CA ALA A 437 17.16 -46.37 -23.55
C ALA A 437 17.50 -46.28 -22.05
N GLU A 438 18.28 -47.22 -21.54
CA GLU A 438 18.72 -47.27 -20.15
C GLU A 438 19.69 -46.13 -19.81
N GLU A 439 20.61 -45.81 -20.72
CA GLU A 439 21.54 -44.70 -20.57
C GLU A 439 20.79 -43.37 -20.59
N PHE A 440 19.79 -43.21 -21.45
CA PHE A 440 18.96 -42.00 -21.49
C PHE A 440 18.17 -41.83 -20.18
N ASP A 441 17.47 -42.88 -19.73
CA ASP A 441 16.65 -42.82 -18.51
C ASP A 441 17.50 -42.55 -17.26
N ALA A 442 18.74 -43.05 -17.22
CA ALA A 442 19.66 -42.79 -16.13
C ALA A 442 20.24 -41.35 -16.16
N ALA A 443 20.31 -40.73 -17.36
CA ALA A 443 20.89 -39.40 -17.53
C ALA A 443 19.86 -38.27 -17.41
N VAL A 444 18.61 -38.53 -17.82
CA VAL A 444 17.56 -37.50 -17.83
C VAL A 444 16.59 -37.76 -16.68
N VAL A 445 17.00 -37.30 -15.50
CA VAL A 445 16.19 -37.33 -14.27
C VAL A 445 15.86 -35.88 -13.93
N PRO A 446 14.62 -35.43 -14.22
CA PRO A 446 14.23 -34.01 -14.03
C PRO A 446 14.45 -33.49 -12.61
N GLU A 447 14.28 -34.35 -11.60
CA GLU A 447 14.51 -34.06 -10.18
C GLU A 447 15.94 -33.62 -9.93
N ASP A 448 16.93 -34.30 -10.54
CA ASP A 448 18.36 -33.99 -10.39
C ASP A 448 18.77 -32.70 -11.12
N MET A 449 17.88 -32.14 -11.96
CA MET A 449 18.11 -30.88 -12.67
C MET A 449 17.63 -29.65 -11.91
N THR A 450 17.07 -29.81 -10.74
CA THR A 450 16.49 -28.70 -9.93
C THR A 450 17.47 -28.09 -8.95
N HIS A 451 18.68 -28.61 -8.83
CA HIS A 451 19.75 -28.14 -7.95
C HIS A 451 21.13 -28.42 -8.57
N PRO A 452 22.23 -27.76 -8.09
CA PRO A 452 23.60 -28.02 -8.52
C PRO A 452 24.08 -29.43 -8.25
#